data_8eb815ebddcdf54e962a552e1bd30a18
#
_entry.id   8eb815ebddcdf54e962a552e1bd30a18
#
_cell.length_a   1.000
_cell.length_b   1.000
_cell.length_c   1.000
_cell.angle_alpha   90.00
_cell.angle_beta   90.00
_cell.angle_gamma   90.00
#
_symmetry.space_group_name_H-M   'P 1'
#
loop_
_entity.id
_entity.type
_entity.pdbx_description
1 polymer ?
#
loop_
_entity_poly.entity_id
_entity_poly.type
_entity_poly.pdbx_seq_one_letter_code
_entity_poly.pdbx_strand_id
1 'polypeptide(L)'
;MDNHFQQKLLSSLIKIKGEANITVTGISMNPTLCEGDVITIRKYDDYEIGRILVFTYKNGELLVHRLLKKDDSYYCKGDNAFRLEDIEYHQILGQVVTANGNTVVSWPKWKADLSYQINREFYRCRYDVEKTKESNIYKFYEDLILKREGITMNYKKNDTMDY
;
A
#
# COMPACT_ATOMS: atom_id res chain seq x y z
N MET A 1 9.37 -18.70 -6.12
CA MET A 1 8.87 -18.39 -7.49
C MET A 1 9.53 -17.10 -7.94
N ASP A 2 10.03 -17.07 -9.14
CA ASP A 2 10.68 -15.90 -9.70
C ASP A 2 9.65 -14.75 -9.78
N ASN A 3 9.99 -13.58 -9.26
CA ASN A 3 9.13 -12.38 -9.27
C ASN A 3 8.67 -12.01 -10.68
N HIS A 4 9.54 -12.20 -11.67
CA HIS A 4 9.22 -11.90 -13.06
C HIS A 4 8.14 -12.84 -13.65
N PHE A 5 8.19 -14.11 -13.29
CA PHE A 5 7.17 -15.09 -13.68
C PHE A 5 5.81 -14.74 -13.06
N GLN A 6 5.79 -14.40 -11.78
CA GLN A 6 4.57 -14.02 -11.07
C GLN A 6 3.92 -12.79 -11.71
N GLN A 7 4.69 -11.77 -12.05
CA GLN A 7 4.20 -10.58 -12.74
C GLN A 7 3.60 -10.87 -14.11
N LYS A 8 4.26 -11.70 -14.90
CA LYS A 8 3.76 -12.11 -16.23
C LYS A 8 2.46 -12.90 -16.11
N LEU A 9 2.38 -13.79 -15.14
CA LEU A 9 1.16 -14.58 -14.89
C LEU A 9 -0.02 -13.66 -14.52
N LEU A 10 0.19 -12.73 -13.61
CA LEU A 10 -0.84 -11.75 -13.19
C LEU A 10 -1.30 -10.87 -14.37
N SER A 11 -0.36 -10.34 -15.14
CA SER A 11 -0.67 -9.53 -16.33
C SER A 11 -1.49 -10.32 -17.35
N SER A 12 -1.14 -11.59 -17.57
CA SER A 12 -1.86 -12.47 -18.49
C SER A 12 -3.28 -12.78 -18.01
N LEU A 13 -3.45 -13.05 -16.72
CA LEU A 13 -4.77 -13.29 -16.12
C LEU A 13 -5.67 -12.08 -16.23
N ILE A 14 -5.14 -10.88 -15.98
CA ILE A 14 -5.89 -9.62 -16.12
C ILE A 14 -6.31 -9.39 -17.56
N LYS A 15 -5.43 -9.65 -18.55
CA LYS A 15 -5.76 -9.52 -19.96
C LYS A 15 -6.87 -10.49 -20.42
N ILE A 16 -6.84 -11.72 -19.91
CA ILE A 16 -7.78 -12.77 -20.34
C ILE A 16 -9.11 -12.67 -19.60
N LYS A 17 -9.08 -12.48 -18.28
CA LYS A 17 -10.25 -12.54 -17.39
C LYS A 17 -10.74 -11.18 -16.92
N GLY A 18 -9.99 -10.11 -17.17
CA GLY A 18 -10.27 -8.77 -16.65
C GLY A 18 -9.89 -8.55 -15.20
N GLU A 19 -9.51 -9.60 -14.47
CA GLU A 19 -9.13 -9.54 -13.05
C GLU A 19 -8.21 -10.70 -12.69
N ALA A 20 -7.53 -10.55 -11.56
CA ALA A 20 -6.70 -11.59 -10.97
C ALA A 20 -6.76 -11.52 -9.43
N ASN A 21 -6.54 -12.66 -8.79
CA ASN A 21 -6.46 -12.77 -7.33
C ASN A 21 -5.01 -12.97 -6.89
N ILE A 22 -4.62 -12.29 -5.82
CA ILE A 22 -3.35 -12.51 -5.15
C ILE A 22 -3.56 -12.57 -3.63
N THR A 23 -2.63 -13.21 -2.93
CA THR A 23 -2.62 -13.24 -1.47
C THR A 23 -1.64 -12.20 -0.94
N VAL A 24 -2.10 -11.39 0.01
CA VAL A 24 -1.28 -10.35 0.65
C VAL A 24 -0.22 -11.00 1.53
N THR A 25 1.01 -10.52 1.42
CA THR A 25 2.13 -10.87 2.27
C THR A 25 2.66 -9.64 3.00
N GLY A 26 3.17 -9.84 4.23
CA GLY A 26 3.73 -8.75 5.02
C GLY A 26 2.67 -7.90 5.73
N ILE A 27 3.13 -6.84 6.37
CA ILE A 27 2.35 -6.00 7.28
C ILE A 27 2.21 -4.54 6.83
N SER A 28 2.77 -4.17 5.69
CA SER A 28 2.84 -2.76 5.25
C SER A 28 1.48 -2.10 5.02
N MET A 29 0.42 -2.90 4.85
CA MET A 29 -0.95 -2.40 4.67
C MET A 29 -1.86 -2.64 5.87
N ASN A 30 -1.32 -3.11 6.99
CA ASN A 30 -2.11 -3.25 8.21
C ASN A 30 -2.64 -1.88 8.68
N PRO A 31 -3.85 -1.81 9.23
CA PRO A 31 -4.84 -2.89 9.39
C PRO A 31 -5.78 -3.05 8.19
N THR A 32 -5.59 -2.27 7.13
CA THR A 32 -6.50 -2.26 5.96
C THR A 32 -6.49 -3.59 5.23
N LEU A 33 -5.30 -4.09 4.91
CA LEU A 33 -5.07 -5.42 4.36
C LEU A 33 -4.07 -6.15 5.24
N CYS A 34 -4.39 -7.35 5.64
CA CYS A 34 -3.55 -8.18 6.49
C CYS A 34 -2.95 -9.34 5.71
N GLU A 35 -1.82 -9.86 6.19
CA GLU A 35 -1.20 -11.04 5.61
C GLU A 35 -2.22 -12.19 5.54
N GLY A 36 -2.29 -12.85 4.40
CA GLY A 36 -3.24 -13.93 4.14
C GLY A 36 -4.55 -13.47 3.49
N ASP A 37 -4.85 -12.17 3.46
CA ASP A 37 -6.01 -11.67 2.74
C ASP A 37 -5.89 -11.96 1.25
N VAL A 38 -6.97 -12.40 0.63
CA VAL A 38 -7.06 -12.61 -0.81
C VAL A 38 -7.68 -11.38 -1.45
N ILE A 39 -6.92 -10.68 -2.27
CA ILE A 39 -7.36 -9.49 -2.97
C ILE A 39 -7.62 -9.77 -4.44
N THR A 40 -8.66 -9.13 -4.98
CA THR A 40 -8.96 -9.13 -6.41
C THR A 40 -8.51 -7.80 -6.99
N ILE A 41 -7.74 -7.85 -8.06
CA ILE A 41 -7.22 -6.69 -8.76
C ILE A 41 -7.79 -6.58 -10.16
N ARG A 42 -8.08 -5.34 -10.60
CA ARG A 42 -8.50 -4.99 -11.97
C ARG A 42 -7.67 -3.87 -12.51
N LYS A 43 -7.41 -3.89 -13.81
CA LYS A 43 -6.70 -2.81 -14.51
C LYS A 43 -7.68 -1.76 -15.01
N TYR A 44 -7.29 -0.49 -14.85
CA TYR A 44 -8.03 0.68 -15.34
C TYR A 44 -7.10 1.58 -16.16
N ASP A 45 -7.69 2.48 -16.95
CA ASP A 45 -6.93 3.45 -17.74
C ASP A 45 -6.27 4.53 -16.89
N ASP A 46 -6.84 4.79 -15.72
CA ASP A 46 -6.30 5.72 -14.73
C ASP A 46 -6.73 5.31 -13.31
N TYR A 47 -6.04 5.85 -12.32
CA TYR A 47 -6.26 5.52 -10.91
C TYR A 47 -6.42 6.78 -10.10
N GLU A 48 -7.35 6.77 -9.14
CA GLU A 48 -7.66 7.89 -8.27
C GLU A 48 -6.87 7.83 -6.96
N ILE A 49 -6.53 9.00 -6.41
CA ILE A 49 -5.94 9.11 -5.08
C ILE A 49 -6.86 8.45 -4.04
N GLY A 50 -6.26 7.69 -3.13
CA GLY A 50 -6.97 6.93 -2.10
C GLY A 50 -7.20 5.46 -2.43
N ARG A 51 -7.02 5.06 -3.69
CA ARG A 51 -7.12 3.66 -4.11
C ARG A 51 -5.87 2.88 -3.74
N ILE A 52 -6.01 1.57 -3.57
CA ILE A 52 -4.90 0.66 -3.33
C ILE A 52 -4.50 0.05 -4.66
N LEU A 53 -3.21 0.15 -4.99
CA LEU A 53 -2.64 -0.32 -6.26
C LEU A 53 -1.71 -1.50 -6.04
N VAL A 54 -1.64 -2.37 -7.02
CA VAL A 54 -0.65 -3.44 -7.12
C VAL A 54 0.30 -3.07 -8.24
N PHE A 55 1.57 -2.99 -7.95
CA PHE A 55 2.58 -2.52 -8.91
C PHE A 55 3.92 -3.22 -8.71
N THR A 56 4.75 -3.13 -9.75
CA THR A 56 6.12 -3.61 -9.70
C THR A 56 7.04 -2.47 -9.28
N TYR A 57 7.95 -2.76 -8.40
CA TYR A 57 8.94 -1.82 -7.89
C TYR A 57 10.35 -2.34 -8.11
N LYS A 58 11.34 -1.73 -7.48
CA LYS A 58 12.76 -2.08 -7.65
C LYS A 58 12.99 -3.60 -7.54
N ASN A 59 13.88 -4.14 -8.38
CA ASN A 59 14.22 -5.57 -8.43
C ASN A 59 13.04 -6.50 -8.77
N GLY A 60 12.00 -5.97 -9.42
CA GLY A 60 10.82 -6.75 -9.78
C GLY A 60 9.92 -7.12 -8.61
N GLU A 61 10.09 -6.48 -7.46
CA GLU A 61 9.25 -6.70 -6.29
C GLU A 61 7.81 -6.27 -6.58
N LEU A 62 6.85 -7.11 -6.15
CA LEU A 62 5.43 -6.81 -6.26
C LEU A 62 4.94 -6.18 -4.96
N LEU A 63 4.45 -4.96 -5.04
CA LEU A 63 3.94 -4.20 -3.89
C LEU A 63 2.45 -3.94 -4.01
N VAL A 64 1.78 -3.85 -2.85
CA VAL A 64 0.37 -3.51 -2.71
C VAL A 64 0.30 -2.34 -1.74
N HIS A 65 0.21 -1.12 -2.27
CA HIS A 65 0.23 0.11 -1.47
C HIS A 65 -0.81 1.10 -1.96
N ARG A 66 -1.06 2.12 -1.15
CA ARG A 66 -2.09 3.13 -1.42
C ARG A 66 -1.53 4.30 -2.22
N LEU A 67 -2.29 4.73 -3.24
CA LEU A 67 -2.00 5.93 -4.01
C LEU A 67 -2.33 7.18 -3.18
N LEU A 68 -1.32 7.99 -2.88
CA LEU A 68 -1.45 9.17 -2.03
C LEU A 68 -1.36 10.49 -2.80
N LYS A 69 -0.59 10.52 -3.86
CA LYS A 69 -0.35 11.72 -4.66
C LYS A 69 -0.14 11.34 -6.11
N LYS A 70 -0.55 12.23 -6.99
CA LYS A 70 -0.47 12.02 -8.42
C LYS A 70 -0.15 13.35 -9.10
N ASP A 71 0.90 13.34 -9.91
CA ASP A 71 1.28 14.41 -10.83
C ASP A 71 1.78 13.74 -12.12
N ASP A 72 3.02 13.96 -12.54
CA ASP A 72 3.63 13.22 -13.64
C ASP A 72 3.93 11.75 -13.27
N SER A 73 3.97 11.45 -11.99
CA SER A 73 4.15 10.13 -11.41
C SER A 73 3.00 9.76 -10.46
N TYR A 74 2.94 8.49 -10.07
CA TYR A 74 2.06 7.99 -9.03
C TYR A 74 2.89 7.72 -7.78
N TYR A 75 2.49 8.30 -6.64
CA TYR A 75 3.21 8.17 -5.37
C TYR A 75 2.39 7.32 -4.41
N CYS A 76 2.92 6.15 -4.08
CA CYS A 76 2.26 5.17 -3.22
C CYS A 76 3.03 4.97 -1.92
N LYS A 77 2.30 4.58 -0.89
CA LYS A 77 2.85 4.23 0.43
C LYS A 77 1.97 3.19 1.09
N GLY A 78 2.58 2.24 1.80
CA GLY A 78 1.83 1.36 2.68
C GLY A 78 1.15 2.13 3.79
N ASP A 79 -0.07 1.74 4.16
CA ASP A 79 -0.81 2.37 5.24
C ASP A 79 -0.05 2.30 6.58
N ASN A 80 0.73 1.24 6.76
CA ASN A 80 1.58 0.99 7.93
C ASN A 80 3.09 1.12 7.61
N ALA A 81 3.45 1.91 6.62
CA ALA A 81 4.83 2.13 6.20
C ALA A 81 5.16 3.61 6.18
N PHE A 82 6.43 3.95 6.04
CA PHE A 82 6.92 5.33 6.06
C PHE A 82 7.43 5.80 4.70
N ARG A 83 7.94 4.87 3.88
CA ARG A 83 8.50 5.20 2.56
C ARG A 83 7.42 5.46 1.53
N LEU A 84 7.74 6.38 0.63
CA LEU A 84 6.94 6.68 -0.55
C LEU A 84 7.60 6.05 -1.77
N GLU A 85 6.83 5.31 -2.56
CA GLU A 85 7.26 4.79 -3.85
C GLU A 85 6.81 5.75 -4.95
N ASP A 86 7.75 6.10 -5.83
CA ASP A 86 7.51 6.88 -7.04
C ASP A 86 7.45 5.92 -8.22
N ILE A 87 6.29 5.78 -8.84
CA ILE A 87 6.07 4.81 -9.92
C ILE A 87 5.40 5.44 -11.14
N GLU A 88 5.60 4.81 -12.28
CA GLU A 88 4.96 5.18 -13.53
C GLU A 88 3.78 4.27 -13.84
N TYR A 89 2.87 4.72 -14.69
CA TYR A 89 1.66 3.97 -15.05
C TYR A 89 1.96 2.53 -15.50
N HIS A 90 3.01 2.33 -16.32
CA HIS A 90 3.34 1.00 -16.83
C HIS A 90 3.76 -0.01 -15.74
N GLN A 91 4.17 0.47 -14.55
CA GLN A 91 4.50 -0.39 -13.42
C GLN A 91 3.25 -0.89 -12.67
N ILE A 92 2.10 -0.27 -12.89
CA ILE A 92 0.86 -0.61 -12.19
C ILE A 92 0.20 -1.80 -12.89
N LEU A 93 -0.01 -2.89 -12.15
CA LEU A 93 -0.72 -4.07 -12.64
C LEU A 93 -2.23 -3.93 -12.49
N GLY A 94 -2.69 -3.22 -11.48
CA GLY A 94 -4.09 -2.98 -11.26
C GLY A 94 -4.41 -2.35 -9.91
N GLN A 95 -5.70 -2.16 -9.68
CA GLN A 95 -6.28 -1.63 -8.45
C GLN A 95 -6.97 -2.74 -7.68
N VAL A 96 -6.80 -2.74 -6.37
CA VAL A 96 -7.52 -3.66 -5.47
C VAL A 96 -8.99 -3.24 -5.41
N VAL A 97 -9.87 -4.12 -5.85
CA VAL A 97 -11.32 -3.87 -5.85
C VAL A 97 -12.05 -4.61 -4.73
N THR A 98 -11.59 -5.80 -4.35
CA THR A 98 -12.12 -6.56 -3.22
C THR A 98 -10.99 -7.14 -2.37
N ALA A 99 -11.29 -7.39 -1.11
CA ALA A 99 -10.46 -8.15 -0.18
C ALA A 99 -11.36 -9.18 0.52
N ASN A 100 -11.02 -10.46 0.41
CA ASN A 100 -11.82 -11.57 0.94
C ASN A 100 -13.29 -11.49 0.50
N GLY A 101 -13.54 -11.08 -0.74
CA GLY A 101 -14.88 -10.93 -1.32
C GLY A 101 -15.62 -9.64 -0.95
N ASN A 102 -15.07 -8.81 -0.07
CA ASN A 102 -15.68 -7.53 0.33
C ASN A 102 -15.09 -6.37 -0.46
N THR A 103 -15.92 -5.42 -0.86
CA THR A 103 -15.49 -4.22 -1.57
C THR A 103 -14.50 -3.41 -0.73
N VAL A 104 -13.39 -3.04 -1.32
CA VAL A 104 -12.39 -2.16 -0.71
C VAL A 104 -12.78 -0.70 -0.97
N VAL A 105 -12.97 0.05 0.11
CA VAL A 105 -13.36 1.46 0.05
C VAL A 105 -12.12 2.33 -0.16
N SER A 106 -12.22 3.29 -1.09
CA SER A 106 -11.19 4.30 -1.29
C SER A 106 -11.12 5.27 -0.11
N TRP A 107 -9.91 5.75 0.20
CA TRP A 107 -9.77 6.83 1.16
C TRP A 107 -10.15 8.17 0.54
N PRO A 108 -10.80 9.05 1.31
CA PRO A 108 -10.93 10.45 0.92
C PRO A 108 -9.56 11.12 0.85
N LYS A 109 -9.46 12.18 0.08
CA LYS A 109 -8.19 12.89 -0.14
C LYS A 109 -7.49 13.30 1.16
N TRP A 110 -8.23 13.75 2.17
CA TRP A 110 -7.63 14.19 3.43
C TRP A 110 -6.89 13.07 4.18
N LYS A 111 -7.37 11.81 4.11
CA LYS A 111 -6.66 10.65 4.68
C LYS A 111 -5.38 10.34 3.90
N ALA A 112 -5.45 10.39 2.58
CA ALA A 112 -4.29 10.22 1.73
C ALA A 112 -3.24 11.30 1.99
N ASP A 113 -3.66 12.55 2.12
CA ASP A 113 -2.78 13.67 2.46
C ASP A 113 -2.12 13.47 3.83
N LEU A 114 -2.87 12.97 4.82
CA LEU A 114 -2.32 12.67 6.14
C LEU A 114 -1.23 11.58 6.07
N SER A 115 -1.47 10.51 5.34
CA SER A 115 -0.48 9.45 5.13
C SER A 115 0.77 9.99 4.40
N TYR A 116 0.58 10.87 3.44
CA TYR A 116 1.69 11.55 2.76
C TYR A 116 2.52 12.40 3.75
N GLN A 117 1.87 13.10 4.69
CA GLN A 117 2.56 13.88 5.72
C GLN A 117 3.38 13.00 6.68
N ILE A 118 2.98 11.75 6.89
CA ILE A 118 3.80 10.80 7.66
C ILE A 118 5.14 10.53 6.95
N ASN A 119 5.12 10.37 5.64
CA ASN A 119 6.38 10.26 4.87
C ASN A 119 7.24 11.54 5.01
N ARG A 120 6.61 12.70 4.96
CA ARG A 120 7.31 13.99 5.13
C ARG A 120 7.94 14.10 6.52
N GLU A 121 7.22 13.70 7.56
CA GLU A 121 7.73 13.68 8.93
C GLU A 121 8.90 12.69 9.09
N PHE A 122 8.79 11.51 8.49
CA PHE A 122 9.86 10.52 8.46
C PHE A 122 11.13 11.10 7.81
N TYR A 123 10.96 11.82 6.72
CA TYR A 123 12.06 12.52 6.04
C TYR A 123 12.68 13.59 6.95
N ARG A 124 11.83 14.40 7.58
CA ARG A 124 12.26 15.46 8.53
C ARG A 124 13.01 14.87 9.73
N CYS A 125 12.63 13.70 10.20
CA CYS A 125 13.31 12.95 11.26
C CYS A 125 14.54 12.16 10.75
N ARG A 126 15.01 12.43 9.54
CA ARG A 126 16.16 11.78 8.93
C ARG A 126 16.06 10.26 8.88
N TYR A 127 14.88 9.77 8.51
CA TYR A 127 14.54 8.33 8.41
C TYR A 127 14.63 7.58 9.75
N ASP A 128 14.50 8.29 10.85
CA ASP A 128 14.45 7.68 12.18
C ASP A 128 13.01 7.31 12.53
N VAL A 129 12.73 6.02 12.59
CA VAL A 129 11.40 5.48 12.86
C VAL A 129 10.89 5.86 14.23
N GLU A 130 11.71 5.74 15.26
CA GLU A 130 11.31 6.02 16.64
C GLU A 130 10.98 7.50 16.82
N LYS A 131 11.80 8.39 16.26
CA LYS A 131 11.51 9.83 16.27
C LYS A 131 10.22 10.15 15.52
N THR A 132 10.00 9.53 14.38
CA THR A 132 8.77 9.72 13.60
C THR A 132 7.56 9.31 14.42
N LYS A 133 7.61 8.17 15.10
CA LYS A 133 6.53 7.66 15.95
C LYS A 133 6.26 8.52 17.19
N GLU A 134 7.24 9.30 17.65
CA GLU A 134 7.06 10.25 18.73
C GLU A 134 6.36 11.55 18.31
N SER A 135 6.28 11.83 17.01
CA SER A 135 5.66 13.05 16.49
C SER A 135 4.15 13.09 16.73
N ASN A 136 3.61 14.29 16.93
CA ASN A 136 2.18 14.47 17.13
C ASN A 136 1.38 14.05 15.88
N ILE A 137 1.91 14.30 14.69
CA ILE A 137 1.23 13.91 13.45
C ILE A 137 1.15 12.38 13.30
N TYR A 138 2.21 11.66 13.68
CA TYR A 138 2.16 10.19 13.65
C TYR A 138 1.17 9.63 14.67
N LYS A 139 1.16 10.16 15.88
CA LYS A 139 0.20 9.73 16.92
C LYS A 139 -1.24 9.96 16.47
N PHE A 140 -1.52 11.06 15.83
CA PHE A 140 -2.83 11.33 15.24
C PHE A 140 -3.17 10.35 14.12
N TYR A 141 -2.23 10.09 13.22
CA TYR A 141 -2.38 9.10 12.16
C TYR A 141 -2.59 7.68 12.73
N GLU A 142 -1.80 7.30 13.71
CA GLU A 142 -1.92 6.00 14.38
C GLU A 142 -3.29 5.82 15.00
N ASP A 143 -3.79 6.80 15.74
CA ASP A 143 -5.09 6.72 16.38
C ASP A 143 -6.23 6.65 15.38
N LEU A 144 -6.12 7.38 14.28
CA LEU A 144 -7.18 7.49 13.29
C LEU A 144 -7.22 6.32 12.30
N ILE A 145 -6.04 5.82 11.91
CA ILE A 145 -5.87 4.88 10.80
C ILE A 145 -5.38 3.51 11.27
N LEU A 146 -4.34 3.47 12.10
CA LEU A 146 -3.67 2.23 12.45
C LEU A 146 -4.30 1.52 13.64
N LYS A 147 -4.89 2.26 14.57
CA LYS A 147 -5.64 1.71 15.69
C LYS A 147 -7.13 1.73 15.36
N ARG A 148 -7.64 0.67 14.72
CA ARG A 148 -9.08 0.44 14.68
C ARG A 148 -9.51 -0.18 16.01
N GLU A 149 -10.74 0.13 16.46
CA GLU A 149 -11.33 -0.46 17.66
C GLU A 149 -11.17 -1.99 17.64
N GLY A 150 -10.53 -2.54 18.67
CA GLY A 150 -10.34 -3.98 18.87
C GLY A 150 -9.18 -4.63 18.12
N ILE A 151 -8.40 -3.91 17.35
CA ILE A 151 -7.20 -4.45 16.66
C ILE A 151 -5.96 -3.94 17.38
N THR A 152 -5.42 -4.78 18.26
CA THR A 152 -4.07 -4.55 18.81
C THR A 152 -3.06 -5.08 17.79
N MET A 153 -2.31 -4.20 17.19
CA MET A 153 -1.24 -4.59 16.27
C MET A 153 -0.04 -5.09 17.07
N ASN A 154 0.06 -6.41 17.21
CA ASN A 154 1.25 -7.02 17.78
C ASN A 154 2.36 -7.03 16.73
N TYR A 155 3.19 -6.00 16.74
CA TYR A 155 4.42 -6.01 15.96
C TYR A 155 5.35 -7.06 16.53
N LYS A 156 5.61 -8.12 15.80
CA LYS A 156 6.75 -8.97 16.09
C LYS A 156 8.00 -8.15 15.81
N LYS A 157 8.86 -8.06 16.80
CA LYS A 157 10.11 -7.27 16.79
C LYS A 157 11.09 -7.63 15.66
N ASN A 158 10.80 -8.70 14.89
CA ASN A 158 11.66 -9.25 13.85
C ASN A 158 11.13 -9.06 12.42
N ASP A 159 9.97 -8.44 12.25
CA ASP A 159 9.52 -8.11 10.92
C ASP A 159 10.24 -6.84 10.50
N THR A 160 11.19 -6.99 9.58
CA THR A 160 11.77 -5.86 8.86
C THR A 160 10.62 -5.13 8.18
N MET A 161 10.14 -4.07 8.83
CA MET A 161 9.21 -3.18 8.20
C MET A 161 9.92 -2.59 6.98
N ASP A 162 9.33 -2.73 5.80
CA ASP A 162 9.75 -2.00 4.61
C ASP A 162 9.48 -0.52 4.85
N TYR A 163 10.50 0.19 5.26
CA TYR A 163 10.45 1.61 5.52
C TYR A 163 10.53 2.43 4.25
#